data_25367b10f17cf78da6ebc7af414e0ae3
#
_entry.id   25367b10f17cf78da6ebc7af414e0ae3
#
_cell.length_a   1.000
_cell.length_b   1.000
_cell.length_c   1.000
_cell.angle_alpha   90.00
_cell.angle_beta   90.00
_cell.angle_gamma   90.00
#
_symmetry.space_group_name_H-M   'P 1'
#
loop_
_entity.id
_entity.type
_entity.pdbx_description
1 polymer ?
#
loop_
_entity_poly.entity_id
_entity_poly.type
_entity_poly.pdbx_seq_one_letter_code
_entity_poly.pdbx_strand_id
1 'polypeptide(L)'
;MNRTQTESRAVDTSVAELALRELQDRIEASGLESSYTELVCDLCVGQVSLEKAFGEIHQKAMERMVELLDTRILEDEIALEACLEKIAQESERVAWNALEQGTEALREGLAILEGAETLGDGGYVN
;
A
#
# COMPACT_ATOMS: atom_id res chain seq x y z
N MET A 1 19.14 -13.54 36.33
CA MET A 1 18.80 -14.23 35.10
C MET A 1 17.69 -13.51 34.36
N ASN A 2 16.58 -13.24 35.01
CA ASN A 2 15.47 -12.51 34.36
C ASN A 2 15.88 -11.14 33.85
N ARG A 3 16.75 -10.48 34.57
CA ARG A 3 17.27 -9.16 34.22
C ARG A 3 18.06 -9.20 32.90
N THR A 4 18.92 -10.20 32.75
CA THR A 4 19.71 -10.38 31.52
C THR A 4 18.82 -10.67 30.33
N GLN A 5 17.83 -11.53 30.51
CA GLN A 5 16.86 -11.84 29.44
C GLN A 5 16.04 -10.61 29.03
N THR A 6 15.66 -9.79 30.02
CA THR A 6 14.93 -8.56 29.75
C THR A 6 15.78 -7.57 28.96
N GLU A 7 17.06 -7.45 29.31
CA GLU A 7 17.99 -6.59 28.59
C GLU A 7 18.19 -7.06 27.15
N SER A 8 18.33 -8.37 26.94
CA SER A 8 18.47 -8.94 25.61
C SER A 8 17.22 -8.68 24.77
N ARG A 9 16.03 -8.86 25.34
CA ARG A 9 14.79 -8.56 24.65
C ARG A 9 14.65 -7.09 24.30
N ALA A 10 15.06 -6.21 25.21
CA ALA A 10 15.04 -4.77 24.96
C ALA A 10 15.95 -4.39 23.80
N VAL A 11 17.16 -4.98 23.74
CA VAL A 11 18.09 -4.75 22.63
C VAL A 11 17.53 -5.27 21.32
N ASP A 12 16.99 -6.49 21.31
CA ASP A 12 16.39 -7.10 20.13
C ASP A 12 15.19 -6.30 19.66
N THR A 13 14.36 -5.84 20.59
CA THR A 13 13.19 -5.01 20.28
C THR A 13 13.64 -3.67 19.67
N SER A 14 14.71 -3.09 20.19
CA SER A 14 15.25 -1.83 19.66
C SER A 14 15.72 -1.98 18.22
N VAL A 15 16.41 -3.08 17.92
CA VAL A 15 16.86 -3.37 16.53
C VAL A 15 15.65 -3.55 15.62
N ALA A 16 14.66 -4.30 16.06
CA ALA A 16 13.43 -4.51 15.28
C ALA A 16 12.69 -3.20 15.06
N GLU A 17 12.59 -2.35 16.08
CA GLU A 17 11.93 -1.06 15.97
C GLU A 17 12.65 -0.14 14.98
N LEU A 18 13.98 -0.11 15.00
CA LEU A 18 14.77 0.65 14.04
C LEU A 18 14.55 0.13 12.63
N ALA A 19 14.57 -1.19 12.46
CA ALA A 19 14.33 -1.81 11.16
C ALA A 19 12.94 -1.47 10.61
N LEU A 20 11.93 -1.50 11.47
CA LEU A 20 10.56 -1.14 11.10
C LEU A 20 10.46 0.33 10.69
N ARG A 21 11.15 1.20 11.41
CA ARG A 21 11.16 2.63 11.09
C ARG A 21 11.84 2.90 9.76
N GLU A 22 12.99 2.27 9.52
CA GLU A 22 13.69 2.38 8.24
C GLU A 22 12.83 1.87 7.09
N LEU A 23 12.16 0.75 7.30
CA LEU A 23 11.26 0.17 6.30
C LEU A 23 10.11 1.13 6.00
N GLN A 24 9.50 1.70 7.03
CA GLN A 24 8.41 2.66 6.88
C GLN A 24 8.86 3.88 6.07
N ASP A 25 10.03 4.42 6.38
CA ASP A 25 10.60 5.56 5.67
C ASP A 25 10.83 5.23 4.19
N ARG A 26 11.31 4.04 3.90
CA ARG A 26 11.54 3.59 2.52
C ARG A 26 10.23 3.41 1.76
N ILE A 27 9.21 2.87 2.41
CA ILE A 27 7.89 2.72 1.81
C ILE A 27 7.33 4.09 1.45
N GLU A 28 7.41 5.04 2.35
CA GLU A 28 6.94 6.41 2.11
C GLU A 28 7.72 7.09 0.99
N ALA A 29 9.04 6.93 1.00
CA ALA A 29 9.90 7.52 -0.02
C ALA A 29 9.67 6.93 -1.41
N SER A 30 9.21 5.68 -1.50
CA SER A 30 8.99 5.00 -2.78
C SER A 30 7.73 5.46 -3.51
N GLY A 31 6.79 6.10 -2.83
CA GLY A 31 5.54 6.56 -3.44
C GLY A 31 4.63 5.44 -3.90
N LEU A 32 4.69 4.29 -3.25
CA LEU A 32 3.91 3.10 -3.63
C LEU A 32 2.42 3.36 -3.71
N GLU A 33 1.87 4.14 -2.79
CA GLU A 33 0.43 4.40 -2.74
C GLU A 33 -0.07 5.06 -4.03
N SER A 34 0.67 6.05 -4.54
CA SER A 34 0.31 6.74 -5.77
C SER A 34 0.35 5.82 -6.99
N SER A 35 1.37 4.96 -7.06
CA SER A 35 1.53 4.02 -8.16
C SER A 35 0.36 3.05 -8.26
N TYR A 36 -0.10 2.56 -7.11
CA TYR A 36 -1.18 1.58 -7.09
C TYR A 36 -2.56 2.18 -7.31
N THR A 37 -2.74 3.47 -7.06
CA THR A 37 -3.99 4.15 -7.38
C THR A 37 -4.26 4.10 -8.89
N GLU A 38 -3.24 4.36 -9.71
CA GLU A 38 -3.36 4.25 -11.16
C GLU A 38 -3.67 2.83 -11.60
N LEU A 39 -3.00 1.86 -10.98
CA LEU A 39 -3.24 0.45 -11.29
C LEU A 39 -4.67 0.04 -10.98
N VAL A 40 -5.24 0.54 -9.88
CA VAL A 40 -6.63 0.29 -9.53
C VAL A 40 -7.56 0.85 -10.61
N CYS A 41 -7.30 2.06 -11.07
CA CYS A 41 -8.10 2.67 -12.13
C CYS A 41 -8.06 1.82 -13.39
N ASP A 42 -6.89 1.36 -13.80
CA ASP A 42 -6.72 0.50 -14.97
C ASP A 42 -7.47 -0.82 -14.82
N LEU A 43 -7.39 -1.45 -13.67
CA LEU A 43 -8.06 -2.71 -13.39
C LEU A 43 -9.59 -2.54 -13.40
N CYS A 44 -10.08 -1.46 -12.82
CA CYS A 44 -11.52 -1.21 -12.77
C CYS A 44 -12.09 -0.89 -14.15
N VAL A 45 -11.33 -0.18 -14.98
CA VAL A 45 -11.73 0.08 -16.38
C VAL A 45 -11.79 -1.21 -17.18
N GLY A 46 -10.92 -2.18 -16.84
CA GLY A 46 -10.92 -3.51 -17.43
C GLY A 46 -12.03 -4.43 -16.93
N GLN A 47 -12.93 -3.92 -16.08
CA GLN A 47 -14.06 -4.66 -15.51
C GLN A 47 -13.63 -5.86 -14.67
N VAL A 48 -12.62 -5.65 -13.85
CA VAL A 48 -12.13 -6.64 -12.90
C VAL A 48 -12.90 -6.46 -11.58
N SER A 49 -13.19 -7.55 -10.88
CA SER A 49 -13.83 -7.48 -9.58
C SER A 49 -12.92 -6.75 -8.58
N LEU A 50 -13.53 -6.07 -7.61
CA LEU A 50 -12.78 -5.38 -6.56
C LEU A 50 -11.89 -6.35 -5.76
N GLU A 51 -12.40 -7.55 -5.54
CA GLU A 51 -11.69 -8.60 -4.84
C GLU A 51 -10.40 -8.99 -5.56
N LYS A 52 -10.48 -9.16 -6.88
CA LYS A 52 -9.33 -9.48 -7.72
C LYS A 52 -8.35 -8.32 -7.79
N ALA A 53 -8.86 -7.11 -7.92
CA ALA A 53 -8.04 -5.90 -7.92
C ALA A 53 -7.28 -5.76 -6.61
N PHE A 54 -7.95 -5.96 -5.48
CA PHE A 54 -7.32 -5.95 -4.17
C PHE A 54 -6.20 -6.99 -4.08
N GLY A 55 -6.47 -8.22 -4.49
CA GLY A 55 -5.49 -9.31 -4.44
C GLY A 55 -4.24 -8.99 -5.25
N GLU A 56 -4.40 -8.47 -6.46
CA GLU A 56 -3.26 -8.12 -7.32
C GLU A 56 -2.43 -6.99 -6.73
N ILE A 57 -3.09 -5.96 -6.22
CA ILE A 57 -2.38 -4.81 -5.64
C ILE A 57 -1.70 -5.21 -4.35
N HIS A 58 -2.38 -5.98 -3.51
CA HIS A 58 -1.81 -6.47 -2.27
C HIS A 58 -0.53 -7.28 -2.54
N GLN A 59 -0.58 -8.18 -3.51
CA GLN A 59 0.56 -8.99 -3.88
C GLN A 59 1.72 -8.15 -4.41
N LYS A 60 1.44 -7.22 -5.32
CA LYS A 60 2.47 -6.35 -5.90
C LYS A 60 3.08 -5.44 -4.84
N ALA A 61 2.27 -4.90 -3.95
CA ALA A 61 2.75 -4.07 -2.86
C ALA A 61 3.65 -4.87 -1.93
N MET A 62 3.26 -6.09 -1.60
CA MET A 62 4.04 -6.97 -0.75
C MET A 62 5.41 -7.29 -1.38
N GLU A 63 5.42 -7.65 -2.66
CA GLU A 63 6.66 -7.93 -3.38
C GLU A 63 7.59 -6.72 -3.41
N ARG A 64 7.03 -5.56 -3.66
CA ARG A 64 7.82 -4.32 -3.70
C ARG A 64 8.39 -3.97 -2.33
N MET A 65 7.60 -4.14 -1.27
CA MET A 65 8.06 -3.88 0.09
C MET A 65 9.18 -4.84 0.51
N VAL A 66 9.09 -6.10 0.09
CA VAL A 66 10.15 -7.09 0.35
C VAL A 66 11.45 -6.64 -0.32
N GLU A 67 11.39 -6.07 -1.52
CA GLU A 67 12.57 -5.55 -2.20
C GLU A 67 13.21 -4.39 -1.46
N LEU A 68 12.46 -3.68 -0.63
CA LEU A 68 12.98 -2.56 0.16
C LEU A 68 13.73 -3.00 1.42
N LEU A 69 13.70 -4.28 1.76
CA LEU A 69 14.41 -4.80 2.92
C LEU A 69 15.91 -4.73 2.72
N ASP A 70 16.61 -4.26 3.74
CA ASP A 70 18.07 -4.19 3.76
C ASP A 70 18.66 -5.57 4.07
N THR A 71 19.85 -5.83 3.56
CA THR A 71 20.61 -7.05 3.83
C THR A 71 20.78 -7.29 5.33
N ARG A 72 21.00 -6.23 6.10
CA ARG A 72 21.14 -6.33 7.56
C ARG A 72 19.88 -6.86 8.24
N ILE A 73 18.71 -6.50 7.69
CA ILE A 73 17.42 -6.98 8.20
C ILE A 73 17.27 -8.46 7.87
N LEU A 74 17.69 -8.87 6.67
CA LEU A 74 17.61 -10.26 6.24
C LEU A 74 18.48 -11.19 7.09
N GLU A 75 19.56 -10.67 7.65
CA GLU A 75 20.46 -11.45 8.50
C GLU A 75 19.97 -11.58 9.95
N ASP A 76 19.09 -10.67 10.38
CA ASP A 76 18.54 -10.68 11.74
C ASP A 76 17.15 -11.30 11.73
N GLU A 77 17.03 -12.50 12.27
CA GLU A 77 15.79 -13.27 12.26
C GLU A 77 14.62 -12.53 12.92
N ILE A 78 14.88 -11.87 14.05
CA ILE A 78 13.85 -11.14 14.78
C ILE A 78 13.40 -9.91 14.00
N ALA A 79 14.36 -9.15 13.48
CA ALA A 79 14.07 -7.98 12.67
C ALA A 79 13.35 -8.36 11.38
N LEU A 80 13.76 -9.44 10.74
CA LEU A 80 13.13 -9.95 9.53
C LEU A 80 11.68 -10.34 9.78
N GLU A 81 11.42 -11.09 10.84
CA GLU A 81 10.07 -11.51 11.20
C GLU A 81 9.18 -10.30 11.47
N ALA A 82 9.68 -9.32 12.22
CA ALA A 82 8.95 -8.09 12.51
C ALA A 82 8.66 -7.30 11.23
N CYS A 83 9.63 -7.22 10.32
CA CYS A 83 9.47 -6.52 9.05
C CYS A 83 8.49 -7.23 8.12
N LEU A 84 8.51 -8.56 8.08
CA LEU A 84 7.56 -9.33 7.27
C LEU A 84 6.13 -9.14 7.76
N GLU A 85 5.94 -9.11 9.07
CA GLU A 85 4.64 -8.83 9.67
C GLU A 85 4.18 -7.41 9.31
N LYS A 86 5.10 -6.45 9.40
CA LYS A 86 4.83 -5.06 9.02
C LYS A 86 4.47 -4.96 7.54
N ILE A 87 5.18 -5.66 6.67
CA ILE A 87 4.91 -5.69 5.24
C ILE A 87 3.51 -6.24 4.96
N ALA A 88 3.11 -7.30 5.65
CA ALA A 88 1.77 -7.86 5.49
C ALA A 88 0.69 -6.83 5.84
N GLN A 89 0.88 -6.11 6.94
CA GLN A 89 -0.07 -5.09 7.38
C GLN A 89 -0.07 -3.88 6.44
N GLU A 90 1.09 -3.39 6.07
CA GLU A 90 1.22 -2.21 5.21
C GLU A 90 0.75 -2.48 3.78
N SER A 91 1.03 -3.66 3.25
CA SER A 91 0.57 -4.02 1.90
C SER A 91 -0.95 -4.08 1.84
N GLU A 92 -1.59 -4.57 2.90
CA GLU A 92 -3.05 -4.58 3.01
C GLU A 92 -3.59 -3.15 3.09
N ARG A 93 -2.97 -2.31 3.92
CA ARG A 93 -3.35 -0.90 4.05
C ARG A 93 -3.21 -0.16 2.72
N VAL A 94 -2.09 -0.35 2.05
CA VAL A 94 -1.83 0.29 0.75
C VAL A 94 -2.87 -0.17 -0.28
N ALA A 95 -3.19 -1.45 -0.31
CA ALA A 95 -4.20 -1.99 -1.24
C ALA A 95 -5.58 -1.38 -0.98
N TRP A 96 -6.00 -1.31 0.28
CA TRP A 96 -7.28 -0.69 0.62
C TRP A 96 -7.32 0.79 0.27
N ASN A 97 -6.26 1.53 0.58
CA ASN A 97 -6.16 2.95 0.25
C ASN A 97 -6.17 3.18 -1.25
N ALA A 98 -5.44 2.36 -2.01
CA ALA A 98 -5.41 2.45 -3.46
C ALA A 98 -6.79 2.18 -4.07
N LEU A 99 -7.50 1.17 -3.56
CA LEU A 99 -8.86 0.87 -4.01
C LEU A 99 -9.81 2.03 -3.74
N GLU A 100 -9.74 2.59 -2.53
CA GLU A 100 -10.59 3.70 -2.14
C GLU A 100 -10.34 4.92 -3.03
N GLN A 101 -9.07 5.30 -3.18
CA GLN A 101 -8.69 6.44 -4.01
C GLN A 101 -8.98 6.20 -5.49
N GLY A 102 -8.72 4.99 -5.97
CA GLY A 102 -8.97 4.64 -7.36
C GLY A 102 -10.45 4.65 -7.70
N THR A 103 -11.29 4.08 -6.85
CA THR A 103 -12.74 4.07 -7.07
C THR A 103 -13.31 5.48 -6.96
N GLU A 104 -12.78 6.31 -6.06
CA GLU A 104 -13.20 7.70 -5.93
C GLU A 104 -12.82 8.49 -7.18
N ALA A 105 -11.59 8.30 -7.68
CA ALA A 105 -11.13 8.96 -8.91
C ALA A 105 -11.99 8.57 -10.11
N LEU A 106 -12.36 7.29 -10.23
CA LEU A 106 -13.25 6.82 -11.29
C LEU A 106 -14.64 7.43 -11.16
N ARG A 107 -15.14 7.52 -9.94
CA ARG A 107 -16.45 8.13 -9.68
C ARG A 107 -16.46 9.61 -10.07
N GLU A 108 -15.40 10.32 -9.72
CA GLU A 108 -15.24 11.72 -10.11
C GLU A 108 -15.15 11.89 -11.61
N GLY A 109 -14.38 11.01 -12.27
CA GLY A 109 -14.26 11.00 -13.71
C GLY A 109 -15.61 10.77 -14.41
N LEU A 110 -16.37 9.79 -13.91
CA LEU A 110 -17.72 9.52 -14.44
C LEU A 110 -18.65 10.70 -14.20
N ALA A 111 -18.58 11.32 -13.03
CA ALA A 111 -19.40 12.48 -12.71
C ALA A 111 -19.09 13.64 -13.66
N ILE A 112 -17.82 13.86 -13.98
CA ILE A 112 -17.39 14.89 -14.93
C ILE A 112 -17.95 14.59 -16.32
N LEU A 113 -17.87 13.35 -16.77
CA LEU A 113 -18.40 12.93 -18.07
C LEU A 113 -19.91 13.09 -18.13
N GLU A 114 -20.62 12.66 -17.09
CA GLU A 114 -22.08 12.82 -17.02
C GLU A 114 -22.47 14.30 -16.97
N GLY A 115 -21.72 15.10 -16.21
CA GLY A 115 -21.92 16.54 -16.15
C GLY A 115 -21.69 17.21 -17.50
N ALA A 116 -20.65 16.79 -18.22
CA ALA A 116 -20.37 17.31 -19.56
C ALA A 116 -21.47 16.95 -20.55
N GLU A 117 -21.96 15.72 -20.50
CA GLU A 117 -23.07 15.27 -21.33
C GLU A 117 -24.36 16.05 -21.02
N THR A 118 -24.65 16.22 -19.74
CA THR A 118 -25.81 16.96 -19.29
C THR A 118 -25.72 18.42 -19.71
N LEU A 119 -24.56 19.03 -19.59
CA LEU A 119 -24.34 20.41 -20.04
C LEU A 119 -24.49 20.52 -21.56
N GLY A 120 -23.98 19.55 -22.30
CA GLY A 120 -24.13 19.48 -23.74
C GLY A 120 -25.60 19.39 -24.17
N ASP A 121 -26.34 18.50 -23.53
CA ASP A 121 -27.76 18.34 -23.77
C ASP A 121 -28.54 19.60 -23.40
N GLY A 122 -28.19 20.18 -22.24
CA GLY A 122 -28.80 21.42 -21.81
C GLY A 122 -28.54 22.57 -22.78
N GLY A 123 -27.34 22.61 -23.35
CA GLY A 123 -26.97 23.57 -24.37
C GLY A 123 -27.82 23.48 -25.62
N TYR A 124 -28.18 22.29 -26.02
CA TYR A 124 -29.06 22.07 -27.18
C TYR A 124 -30.48 22.46 -26.90
N VAL A 125 -30.94 22.20 -25.71
CA VAL A 125 -32.33 22.52 -25.34
C VAL A 125 -32.50 24.03 -25.21
N ASN A 126 -31.50 24.68 -24.74
CA ASN A 126 -31.54 26.13 -24.52
C ASN A 126 -31.13 26.90 -25.78
#